data_6b285fcdc897b61969f47ddc270ba428
#
_entry.id   6b285fcdc897b61969f47ddc270ba428
#
_cell.length_a   1.000
_cell.length_b   1.000
_cell.length_c   1.000
_cell.angle_alpha   90.00
_cell.angle_beta   90.00
_cell.angle_gamma   90.00
#
_symmetry.space_group_name_H-M   'P 1'
#
loop_
_entity.id
_entity.type
_entity.pdbx_description
1 polymer ?
#
loop_
_entity_poly.entity_id
_entity_poly.type
_entity_poly.pdbx_seq_one_letter_code
_entity_poly.pdbx_strand_id
1 'polypeptide(L)'
;MFDDESNILYIDDFLLVVNKPSGLLTIPDGYNPEIETARSLLEPEYGHLWIVHRLDKGTSGILVLARDKDTHRALNQQFASHEVRKEYHLVALGIPDQNQWDVALPLLVNGNRSHHTTIDLQAGKTAFTHFSVIDRFTSGYSCISAQPYTGYTHQIRAHLTASGLSIAGDPLYKPKPHPSIEQQVKITPPKNLITANRLMLHAW
;
A
#
# COMPACT_ATOMS: atom_id res chain seq x y z
N MET A 1 15.11 -0.82 -14.85
CA MET A 1 14.07 -1.17 -15.81
C MET A 1 13.28 -2.34 -15.25
N PHE A 2 12.04 -2.54 -15.68
CA PHE A 2 11.14 -3.60 -15.19
C PHE A 2 11.26 -4.90 -16.03
N ASP A 3 12.15 -4.92 -16.95
CA ASP A 3 12.46 -5.92 -17.98
C ASP A 3 13.59 -6.88 -17.58
N ASP A 4 13.95 -6.91 -16.29
CA ASP A 4 14.96 -7.82 -15.79
C ASP A 4 14.25 -9.04 -15.15
N GLU A 5 14.67 -10.26 -15.50
CA GLU A 5 14.19 -11.52 -14.90
C GLU A 5 14.18 -11.48 -13.37
N SER A 6 15.01 -10.60 -12.77
CA SER A 6 15.04 -10.36 -11.33
C SER A 6 13.74 -9.84 -10.71
N ASN A 7 12.81 -9.29 -11.53
CA ASN A 7 11.52 -8.81 -11.07
C ASN A 7 10.40 -9.87 -11.16
N ILE A 8 10.63 -10.98 -11.83
CA ILE A 8 9.67 -12.09 -11.91
C ILE A 8 9.88 -12.98 -10.70
N LEU A 9 8.88 -13.05 -9.83
CA LEU A 9 8.91 -13.87 -8.62
C LEU A 9 8.35 -15.27 -8.86
N TYR A 10 7.34 -15.37 -9.72
CA TYR A 10 6.70 -16.65 -10.07
C TYR A 10 5.97 -16.53 -11.39
N ILE A 11 5.96 -17.60 -12.18
CA ILE A 11 5.18 -17.72 -13.40
C ILE A 11 4.74 -19.17 -13.61
N ASP A 12 3.48 -19.35 -13.98
CA ASP A 12 2.91 -20.61 -14.49
C ASP A 12 1.89 -20.32 -15.59
N ASP A 13 1.05 -21.28 -15.97
CA ASP A 13 0.03 -21.11 -17.00
C ASP A 13 -1.10 -20.16 -16.57
N PHE A 14 -1.28 -19.91 -15.26
CA PHE A 14 -2.39 -19.20 -14.66
C PHE A 14 -1.99 -17.84 -14.09
N LEU A 15 -0.78 -17.72 -13.56
CA LEU A 15 -0.31 -16.57 -12.80
C LEU A 15 1.02 -16.05 -13.31
N LEU A 16 1.16 -14.74 -13.23
CA LEU A 16 2.43 -14.02 -13.25
C LEU A 16 2.53 -13.17 -11.98
N VAL A 17 3.54 -13.42 -11.16
CA VAL A 17 3.80 -12.67 -9.93
C VAL A 17 5.10 -11.90 -10.08
N VAL A 18 5.04 -10.61 -9.85
CA VAL A 18 6.19 -9.71 -10.06
C VAL A 18 6.46 -8.83 -8.84
N ASN A 19 7.71 -8.43 -8.68
CA ASN A 19 8.12 -7.39 -7.74
C ASN A 19 8.03 -6.02 -8.44
N LYS A 20 6.89 -5.34 -8.31
CA LYS A 20 6.70 -4.03 -8.93
C LYS A 20 7.63 -2.98 -8.29
N PRO A 21 8.45 -2.26 -9.06
CA PRO A 21 9.27 -1.18 -8.53
C PRO A 21 8.39 0.01 -8.08
N SER A 22 8.92 0.80 -7.14
CA SER A 22 8.34 2.10 -6.81
C SER A 22 8.46 3.05 -8.01
N GLY A 23 7.47 3.91 -8.22
CA GLY A 23 7.42 4.87 -9.32
C GLY A 23 6.68 4.38 -10.55
N LEU A 24 6.43 3.07 -10.70
CA LEU A 24 5.69 2.48 -11.80
C LEU A 24 4.20 2.34 -11.45
N LEU A 25 3.33 2.72 -12.39
CA LEU A 25 1.88 2.50 -12.28
C LEU A 25 1.55 1.01 -12.53
N THR A 26 0.52 0.49 -11.89
CA THR A 26 -0.03 -0.84 -12.19
C THR A 26 -0.87 -0.82 -13.47
N ILE A 27 -1.73 0.18 -13.59
CA ILE A 27 -2.63 0.46 -14.73
C ILE A 27 -2.54 1.94 -15.08
N PRO A 28 -2.92 2.35 -16.31
CA PRO A 28 -2.95 3.76 -16.70
C PRO A 28 -3.75 4.60 -15.69
N ASP A 29 -3.28 5.80 -15.41
CA ASP A 29 -4.12 6.80 -14.76
C ASP A 29 -5.09 7.40 -15.79
N GLY A 30 -6.20 7.96 -15.34
CA GLY A 30 -7.21 8.54 -16.21
C GLY A 30 -6.78 9.84 -16.92
N TYR A 31 -5.57 10.33 -16.66
CA TYR A 31 -5.08 11.62 -17.18
C TYR A 31 -4.07 11.46 -18.31
N ASN A 32 -3.30 10.39 -18.31
CA ASN A 32 -2.31 10.12 -19.35
C ASN A 32 -2.27 8.62 -19.67
N PRO A 33 -3.05 8.16 -20.64
CA PRO A 33 -3.13 6.74 -21.00
C PRO A 33 -1.84 6.20 -21.64
N GLU A 34 -0.96 7.06 -22.13
CA GLU A 34 0.32 6.69 -22.77
C GLU A 34 1.44 6.40 -21.77
N ILE A 35 1.22 6.65 -20.46
CA ILE A 35 2.23 6.33 -19.44
C ILE A 35 2.39 4.81 -19.35
N GLU A 36 3.64 4.36 -19.40
CA GLU A 36 4.00 2.97 -19.17
C GLU A 36 3.52 2.48 -17.80
N THR A 37 3.01 1.28 -17.79
CA THR A 37 2.49 0.60 -16.59
C THR A 37 3.14 -0.77 -16.44
N ALA A 38 3.06 -1.37 -15.26
CA ALA A 38 3.53 -2.73 -15.08
C ALA A 38 2.91 -3.69 -16.09
N ARG A 39 1.61 -3.53 -16.37
CA ARG A 39 0.92 -4.34 -17.35
C ARG A 39 1.46 -4.12 -18.77
N SER A 40 1.57 -2.87 -19.23
CA SER A 40 2.00 -2.58 -20.61
C SER A 40 3.46 -2.99 -20.90
N LEU A 41 4.30 -3.00 -19.86
CA LEU A 41 5.69 -3.45 -19.97
C LEU A 41 5.82 -4.98 -20.01
N LEU A 42 4.91 -5.71 -19.38
CA LEU A 42 4.95 -7.17 -19.30
C LEU A 42 4.20 -7.87 -20.46
N GLU A 43 3.13 -7.27 -20.98
CA GLU A 43 2.31 -7.90 -22.04
C GLU A 43 3.08 -8.24 -23.34
N PRO A 44 4.10 -7.50 -23.80
CA PRO A 44 4.87 -7.88 -24.99
C PRO A 44 5.59 -9.24 -24.87
N GLU A 45 6.00 -9.63 -23.68
CA GLU A 45 6.73 -10.89 -23.41
C GLU A 45 5.79 -12.01 -22.93
N TYR A 46 4.86 -11.68 -22.02
CA TYR A 46 4.04 -12.67 -21.32
C TYR A 46 2.63 -12.83 -21.90
N GLY A 47 2.29 -12.11 -22.98
CA GLY A 47 0.96 -12.11 -23.55
C GLY A 47 -0.03 -11.28 -22.74
N HIS A 48 -1.32 -11.40 -23.04
CA HIS A 48 -2.36 -10.61 -22.38
C HIS A 48 -2.47 -10.93 -20.88
N LEU A 49 -2.44 -9.89 -20.04
CA LEU A 49 -2.47 -9.99 -18.59
C LEU A 49 -3.71 -9.29 -18.01
N TRP A 50 -4.36 -9.94 -17.07
CA TRP A 50 -5.53 -9.43 -16.36
C TRP A 50 -5.15 -8.93 -14.98
N ILE A 51 -5.57 -7.70 -14.67
CA ILE A 51 -5.33 -7.05 -13.38
C ILE A 51 -6.37 -7.52 -12.36
N VAL A 52 -5.92 -8.10 -11.25
CA VAL A 52 -6.78 -8.57 -10.15
C VAL A 52 -6.69 -7.65 -8.91
N HIS A 53 -5.59 -6.94 -8.76
CA HIS A 53 -5.41 -5.88 -7.76
C HIS A 53 -4.41 -4.85 -8.25
N ARG A 54 -4.22 -3.80 -7.49
CA ARG A 54 -3.27 -2.74 -7.84
C ARG A 54 -2.45 -2.30 -6.62
N LEU A 55 -1.21 -1.88 -6.90
CA LEU A 55 -0.38 -1.11 -5.99
C LEU A 55 -0.35 0.35 -6.47
N ASP A 56 -0.28 1.29 -5.53
CA ASP A 56 -0.11 2.70 -5.87
C ASP A 56 1.23 2.94 -6.58
N LYS A 57 1.35 4.04 -7.33
CA LYS A 57 2.57 4.39 -8.08
C LYS A 57 3.83 4.33 -7.21
N GLY A 58 3.78 4.90 -6.01
CA GLY A 58 4.93 4.93 -5.08
C GLY A 58 5.17 3.63 -4.31
N THR A 59 4.19 2.73 -4.26
CA THR A 59 4.30 1.44 -3.55
C THR A 59 5.04 0.44 -4.40
N SER A 60 6.01 -0.24 -3.82
CA SER A 60 6.72 -1.37 -4.45
C SER A 60 6.23 -2.71 -3.91
N GLY A 61 6.65 -3.83 -4.51
CA GLY A 61 6.43 -5.17 -4.00
C GLY A 61 5.53 -6.05 -4.85
N ILE A 62 4.98 -7.09 -4.25
CA ILE A 62 4.27 -8.18 -4.93
C ILE A 62 3.04 -7.66 -5.66
N LEU A 63 3.01 -7.87 -6.96
CA LEU A 63 1.87 -7.65 -7.84
C LEU A 63 1.53 -8.96 -8.54
N VAL A 64 0.30 -9.43 -8.36
CA VAL A 64 -0.23 -10.66 -8.97
C VAL A 64 -1.06 -10.29 -10.20
N LEU A 65 -0.82 -10.97 -11.30
CA LEU A 65 -1.52 -10.82 -12.57
C LEU A 65 -2.06 -12.19 -12.99
N ALA A 66 -3.29 -12.25 -13.49
CA ALA A 66 -3.82 -13.47 -14.07
C ALA A 66 -3.44 -13.56 -15.55
N ARG A 67 -3.20 -14.78 -16.05
CA ARG A 67 -2.82 -15.05 -17.44
C ARG A 67 -3.98 -15.56 -18.29
N ASP A 68 -5.11 -15.87 -17.67
CA ASP A 68 -6.35 -16.28 -18.34
C ASP A 68 -7.59 -15.70 -17.64
N LYS A 69 -8.75 -15.77 -18.33
CA LYS A 69 -10.01 -15.18 -17.86
C LYS A 69 -10.61 -15.89 -16.66
N ASP A 70 -10.43 -17.19 -16.52
CA ASP A 70 -11.03 -17.96 -15.43
C ASP A 70 -10.27 -17.74 -14.14
N THR A 71 -8.94 -17.72 -14.21
CA THR A 71 -8.06 -17.29 -13.10
C THR A 71 -8.35 -15.86 -12.69
N HIS A 72 -8.52 -14.93 -13.65
CA HIS A 72 -8.92 -13.55 -13.35
C HIS A 72 -10.23 -13.48 -12.58
N ARG A 73 -11.25 -14.24 -12.99
CA ARG A 73 -12.55 -14.30 -12.29
C ARG A 73 -12.42 -14.87 -10.88
N ALA A 74 -11.68 -15.97 -10.73
CA ALA A 74 -11.48 -16.63 -9.44
C ALA A 74 -10.74 -15.71 -8.45
N LEU A 75 -9.65 -15.07 -8.88
CA LEU A 75 -8.90 -14.12 -8.04
C LEU A 75 -9.73 -12.88 -7.68
N ASN A 76 -10.47 -12.29 -8.63
CA ASN A 76 -11.35 -11.16 -8.32
C ASN A 76 -12.39 -11.53 -7.26
N GLN A 77 -12.93 -12.74 -7.29
CA GLN A 77 -13.84 -13.22 -6.25
C GLN A 77 -13.15 -13.28 -4.89
N GLN A 78 -11.94 -13.86 -4.80
CA GLN A 78 -11.17 -13.94 -3.56
C GLN A 78 -10.81 -12.56 -3.01
N PHE A 79 -10.44 -11.60 -3.88
CA PHE A 79 -10.20 -10.21 -3.45
C PHE A 79 -11.49 -9.54 -2.96
N ALA A 80 -12.61 -9.75 -3.64
CA ALA A 80 -13.90 -9.16 -3.27
C ALA A 80 -14.47 -9.73 -1.96
N SER A 81 -14.27 -11.04 -1.69
CA SER A 81 -14.66 -11.71 -0.45
C SER A 81 -13.67 -11.54 0.69
N HIS A 82 -12.58 -10.77 0.49
CA HIS A 82 -11.51 -10.54 1.47
C HIS A 82 -10.78 -11.81 1.93
N GLU A 83 -10.75 -12.85 1.11
CA GLU A 83 -10.01 -14.09 1.38
C GLU A 83 -8.50 -13.94 1.19
N VAL A 84 -8.08 -12.98 0.35
CA VAL A 84 -6.67 -12.69 0.12
C VAL A 84 -6.10 -11.91 1.31
N ARG A 85 -5.18 -12.52 2.03
CA ARG A 85 -4.41 -11.84 3.08
C ARG A 85 -3.34 -10.97 2.42
N LYS A 86 -3.30 -9.72 2.84
CA LYS A 86 -2.36 -8.72 2.34
C LYS A 86 -1.47 -8.26 3.48
N GLU A 87 -0.18 -8.25 3.24
CA GLU A 87 0.80 -7.72 4.17
C GLU A 87 1.69 -6.72 3.46
N TYR A 88 2.03 -5.65 4.16
CA TYR A 88 2.92 -4.60 3.67
C TYR A 88 3.92 -4.27 4.76
N HIS A 89 5.18 -4.12 4.38
CA HIS A 89 6.21 -3.59 5.26
C HIS A 89 6.47 -2.12 4.95
N LEU A 90 6.62 -1.32 5.98
CA LEU A 90 6.88 0.11 5.83
C LEU A 90 7.88 0.62 6.87
N VAL A 91 8.56 1.70 6.52
CA VAL A 91 9.37 2.46 7.48
C VAL A 91 8.57 3.69 7.90
N ALA A 92 8.23 3.78 9.17
CA ALA A 92 7.52 4.91 9.75
C ALA A 92 8.47 5.91 10.39
N LEU A 93 8.11 7.19 10.32
CA LEU A 93 8.74 8.28 11.06
C LEU A 93 8.11 8.35 12.45
N GLY A 94 8.90 8.00 13.47
CA GLY A 94 8.48 7.90 14.87
C GLY A 94 8.51 6.46 15.37
N ILE A 95 8.45 6.34 16.69
CA ILE A 95 8.45 5.06 17.40
C ILE A 95 7.16 4.95 18.19
N PRO A 96 6.24 4.02 17.83
CA PRO A 96 5.08 3.73 18.65
C PRO A 96 5.49 2.98 19.92
N ASP A 97 4.83 3.26 21.04
CA ASP A 97 5.03 2.55 22.31
C ASP A 97 4.38 1.16 22.31
N GLN A 98 3.30 1.00 21.56
CA GLN A 98 2.60 -0.27 21.37
C GLN A 98 3.34 -1.18 20.38
N ASN A 99 3.26 -2.50 20.61
CA ASN A 99 3.79 -3.49 19.66
C ASN A 99 2.82 -3.74 18.50
N GLN A 100 1.53 -3.57 18.74
CA GLN A 100 0.49 -3.74 17.73
C GLN A 100 -0.73 -2.88 18.06
N TRP A 101 -1.47 -2.47 17.05
CA TRP A 101 -2.73 -1.74 17.20
C TRP A 101 -3.60 -1.88 15.96
N ASP A 102 -4.89 -1.62 16.13
CA ASP A 102 -5.90 -1.65 15.08
C ASP A 102 -6.42 -0.27 14.75
N VAL A 103 -6.66 -0.01 13.48
CA VAL A 103 -7.33 1.20 13.01
C VAL A 103 -8.59 0.80 12.23
N ALA A 104 -9.75 1.07 12.84
CA ALA A 104 -11.07 0.82 12.27
C ALA A 104 -11.79 2.16 12.00
N LEU A 105 -11.16 3.02 11.18
CA LEU A 105 -11.70 4.33 10.84
C LEU A 105 -12.20 4.36 9.39
N PRO A 106 -13.42 4.85 9.14
CA PRO A 106 -13.98 4.93 7.79
C PRO A 106 -13.18 5.86 6.88
N LEU A 107 -13.03 5.48 5.62
CA LEU A 107 -12.25 6.19 4.63
C LEU A 107 -13.12 6.76 3.49
N LEU A 108 -13.00 8.05 3.26
CA LEU A 108 -13.52 8.72 2.07
C LEU A 108 -12.41 8.79 1.02
N VAL A 109 -12.51 7.94 0.00
CA VAL A 109 -11.55 7.87 -1.11
C VAL A 109 -11.76 9.07 -2.02
N ASN A 110 -10.67 9.75 -2.41
CA ASN A 110 -10.70 10.99 -3.20
C ASN A 110 -11.53 12.11 -2.55
N GLY A 111 -11.53 12.17 -1.23
CA GLY A 111 -12.34 13.08 -0.43
C GLY A 111 -12.02 14.58 -0.58
N ASN A 112 -10.98 14.91 -1.34
CA ASN A 112 -10.60 16.31 -1.60
C ASN A 112 -10.07 16.50 -3.03
N ARG A 113 -9.85 17.78 -3.42
CA ARG A 113 -9.32 18.15 -4.75
C ARG A 113 -7.94 17.57 -5.07
N SER A 114 -7.21 17.09 -4.06
CA SER A 114 -5.88 16.48 -4.21
C SER A 114 -5.95 14.96 -4.34
N HIS A 115 -7.13 14.36 -4.51
CA HIS A 115 -7.35 12.92 -4.61
C HIS A 115 -6.80 12.12 -3.40
N HIS A 116 -6.74 12.75 -2.22
CA HIS A 116 -6.34 12.07 -0.99
C HIS A 116 -7.50 11.27 -0.41
N THR A 117 -7.18 10.13 0.17
CA THR A 117 -8.08 9.41 1.06
C THR A 117 -8.01 10.03 2.45
N THR A 118 -9.15 10.35 3.03
CA THR A 118 -9.27 10.98 4.34
C THR A 118 -10.15 10.16 5.27
N ILE A 119 -9.94 10.31 6.58
CA ILE A 119 -10.88 9.79 7.57
C ILE A 119 -12.17 10.63 7.49
N ASP A 120 -13.31 9.97 7.36
CA ASP A 120 -14.63 10.60 7.38
C ASP A 120 -15.62 9.67 8.06
N LEU A 121 -16.08 10.05 9.24
CA LEU A 121 -16.97 9.25 10.08
C LEU A 121 -18.43 9.22 9.56
N GLN A 122 -18.80 10.12 8.65
CA GLN A 122 -20.15 10.21 8.13
C GLN A 122 -20.32 9.61 6.74
N ALA A 123 -19.40 9.94 5.82
CA ALA A 123 -19.46 9.54 4.41
C ALA A 123 -18.40 8.50 4.03
N GLY A 124 -17.50 8.15 4.94
CA GLY A 124 -16.44 7.16 4.70
C GLY A 124 -16.95 5.73 4.64
N LYS A 125 -16.30 4.92 3.83
CA LYS A 125 -16.53 3.47 3.77
C LYS A 125 -15.77 2.78 4.90
N THR A 126 -16.39 1.77 5.51
CA THR A 126 -15.75 0.95 6.55
C THR A 126 -14.41 0.42 6.07
N ALA A 127 -13.37 0.68 6.84
CA ALA A 127 -12.02 0.25 6.55
C ALA A 127 -11.33 -0.25 7.83
N PHE A 128 -10.48 -1.25 7.68
CA PHE A 128 -9.74 -1.85 8.80
C PHE A 128 -8.31 -2.15 8.39
N THR A 129 -7.36 -1.79 9.26
CA THR A 129 -5.94 -2.11 9.12
C THR A 129 -5.36 -2.49 10.46
N HIS A 130 -4.73 -3.66 10.54
CA HIS A 130 -3.92 -4.08 11.66
C HIS A 130 -2.46 -3.65 11.42
N PHE A 131 -1.82 -3.09 12.44
CA PHE A 131 -0.41 -2.72 12.44
C PHE A 131 0.34 -3.48 13.52
N SER A 132 1.55 -3.96 13.20
CA SER A 132 2.46 -4.56 14.16
C SER A 132 3.89 -4.07 13.94
N VAL A 133 4.60 -3.76 15.02
CA VAL A 133 5.98 -3.29 14.95
C VAL A 133 6.90 -4.48 14.75
N ILE A 134 7.67 -4.45 13.65
CA ILE A 134 8.71 -5.42 13.36
C ILE A 134 10.00 -5.04 14.11
N ASP A 135 10.38 -3.75 14.04
CA ASP A 135 11.60 -3.26 14.68
C ASP A 135 11.51 -1.76 15.02
N ARG A 136 12.32 -1.32 15.99
CA ARG A 136 12.44 0.08 16.44
C ARG A 136 13.90 0.52 16.39
N PHE A 137 14.19 1.56 15.64
CA PHE A 137 15.54 2.06 15.48
C PHE A 137 15.83 3.25 16.40
N THR A 138 17.00 3.28 17.01
CA THR A 138 17.44 4.35 17.93
C THR A 138 17.44 5.74 17.29
N SER A 139 17.45 5.83 15.96
CA SER A 139 17.31 7.07 15.18
C SER A 139 15.90 7.67 15.19
N GLY A 140 14.90 6.95 15.76
CA GLY A 140 13.53 7.42 15.85
C GLY A 140 12.63 6.96 14.69
N TYR A 141 12.98 5.86 14.04
CA TYR A 141 12.20 5.20 13.00
C TYR A 141 11.71 3.84 13.49
N SER A 142 10.69 3.33 12.87
CA SER A 142 10.22 1.95 13.11
C SER A 142 9.91 1.24 11.80
N CYS A 143 10.21 -0.05 11.76
CA CYS A 143 9.72 -0.95 10.73
C CYS A 143 8.39 -1.54 11.19
N ILE A 144 7.35 -1.43 10.36
CA ILE A 144 5.99 -1.83 10.72
C ILE A 144 5.42 -2.73 9.62
N SER A 145 4.81 -3.84 10.01
CA SER A 145 3.90 -4.62 9.19
C SER A 145 2.51 -4.00 9.25
N ALA A 146 1.87 -3.85 8.11
CA ALA A 146 0.51 -3.38 7.94
C ALA A 146 -0.31 -4.42 7.20
N GLN A 147 -1.41 -4.87 7.80
CA GLN A 147 -2.31 -5.88 7.25
C GLN A 147 -3.70 -5.25 7.01
N PRO A 148 -3.95 -4.67 5.83
CA PRO A 148 -5.24 -4.08 5.51
C PRO A 148 -6.26 -5.17 5.15
N TYR A 149 -7.36 -5.26 5.87
CA TYR A 149 -8.48 -6.15 5.54
C TYR A 149 -9.21 -5.68 4.28
N THR A 150 -9.53 -4.40 4.22
CA THR A 150 -10.03 -3.73 3.01
C THR A 150 -8.87 -3.30 2.09
N GLY A 151 -9.16 -2.74 0.92
CA GLY A 151 -8.13 -2.40 -0.08
C GLY A 151 -8.36 -1.04 -0.75
N TYR A 152 -8.69 0.01 0.02
CA TYR A 152 -8.92 1.33 -0.55
C TYR A 152 -7.62 2.04 -0.91
N THR A 153 -7.69 2.90 -1.91
CA THR A 153 -6.57 3.76 -2.32
C THR A 153 -6.01 4.49 -1.11
N HIS A 154 -4.69 4.44 -0.93
CA HIS A 154 -3.96 5.06 0.16
C HIS A 154 -4.39 4.64 1.59
N GLN A 155 -5.11 3.54 1.77
CA GLN A 155 -5.66 3.14 3.06
C GLN A 155 -4.60 3.06 4.17
N ILE A 156 -3.50 2.33 3.95
CA ILE A 156 -2.41 2.18 4.94
C ILE A 156 -1.86 3.56 5.33
N ARG A 157 -1.64 4.43 4.34
CA ARG A 157 -1.10 5.79 4.54
C ARG A 157 -2.03 6.64 5.39
N ALA A 158 -3.34 6.63 5.09
CA ALA A 158 -4.37 7.37 5.83
C ALA A 158 -4.52 6.85 7.27
N HIS A 159 -4.59 5.54 7.47
CA HIS A 159 -4.70 4.94 8.81
C HIS A 159 -3.44 5.14 9.64
N LEU A 160 -2.25 5.01 9.05
CA LEU A 160 -1.00 5.27 9.77
C LEU A 160 -0.90 6.74 10.21
N THR A 161 -1.32 7.67 9.33
CA THR A 161 -1.40 9.10 9.64
C THR A 161 -2.34 9.38 10.81
N ALA A 162 -3.49 8.71 10.86
CA ALA A 162 -4.44 8.81 11.97
C ALA A 162 -3.88 8.24 13.28
N SER A 163 -2.87 7.35 13.20
CA SER A 163 -2.12 6.86 14.35
C SER A 163 -1.00 7.81 14.82
N GLY A 164 -0.83 8.97 14.18
CA GLY A 164 0.22 9.93 14.51
C GLY A 164 1.58 9.64 13.88
N LEU A 165 1.65 8.67 12.96
CA LEU A 165 2.84 8.31 12.21
C LEU A 165 2.72 8.74 10.75
N SER A 166 3.83 8.78 10.03
CA SER A 166 3.85 8.86 8.56
C SER A 166 4.90 7.93 7.99
N ILE A 167 4.68 7.47 6.76
CA ILE A 167 5.66 6.65 6.07
C ILE A 167 6.83 7.54 5.62
N ALA A 168 8.06 7.06 5.79
CA ALA A 168 9.24 7.75 5.31
C ALA A 168 9.16 7.93 3.78
N GLY A 169 9.43 9.14 3.29
CA GLY A 169 9.32 9.49 1.87
C GLY A 169 7.89 9.69 1.37
N ASP A 170 6.88 9.76 2.25
CA ASP A 170 5.52 10.08 1.83
C ASP A 170 5.39 11.59 1.59
N PRO A 171 5.14 12.03 0.33
CA PRO A 171 4.99 13.45 0.03
C PRO A 171 3.64 14.02 0.42
N LEU A 172 2.63 13.17 0.63
CA LEU A 172 1.22 13.57 0.73
C LEU A 172 0.69 13.51 2.16
N TYR A 173 1.05 12.47 2.92
CA TYR A 173 0.48 12.20 4.24
C TYR A 173 1.44 12.59 5.36
N LYS A 174 1.02 13.56 6.17
CA LYS A 174 1.75 14.01 7.36
C LYS A 174 1.02 13.55 8.62
N PRO A 175 1.72 13.30 9.74
CA PRO A 175 1.09 12.87 10.98
C PRO A 175 -0.07 13.78 11.36
N LYS A 176 -1.24 13.17 11.57
CA LYS A 176 -2.46 13.83 12.00
C LYS A 176 -3.25 12.88 12.90
N PRO A 177 -2.86 12.76 14.19
CA PRO A 177 -3.52 11.84 15.10
C PRO A 177 -5.03 12.04 15.14
N HIS A 178 -5.76 10.94 15.10
CA HIS A 178 -7.22 10.98 15.30
C HIS A 178 -7.50 10.74 16.79
N PRO A 179 -8.42 11.48 17.44
CA PRO A 179 -8.67 11.37 18.87
C PRO A 179 -8.98 9.94 19.36
N SER A 180 -9.66 9.14 18.52
CA SER A 180 -9.96 7.73 18.85
C SER A 180 -8.74 6.82 18.88
N ILE A 181 -7.64 7.20 18.26
CA ILE A 181 -6.40 6.40 18.17
C ILE A 181 -5.30 6.98 19.06
N GLU A 182 -5.23 8.30 19.20
CA GLU A 182 -4.20 9.00 19.97
C GLU A 182 -4.09 8.51 21.43
N GLN A 183 -5.19 8.06 22.02
CA GLN A 183 -5.21 7.48 23.36
C GLN A 183 -4.66 6.06 23.40
N GLN A 184 -4.63 5.36 22.27
CA GLN A 184 -4.19 3.97 22.17
C GLN A 184 -2.70 3.85 21.87
N VAL A 185 -2.14 4.79 21.07
CA VAL A 185 -0.75 4.72 20.60
C VAL A 185 -0.05 6.04 20.87
N LYS A 186 0.99 6.01 21.71
CA LYS A 186 1.86 7.16 21.93
C LYS A 186 3.07 7.06 21.02
N ILE A 187 3.45 8.17 20.40
CA ILE A 187 4.53 8.22 19.44
C ILE A 187 5.70 9.04 19.99
N THR A 188 6.87 8.43 20.01
CA THR A 188 8.13 9.17 20.19
C THR A 188 8.59 9.67 18.82
N PRO A 189 8.71 11.00 18.60
CA PRO A 189 9.11 11.55 17.32
C PRO A 189 10.56 11.18 16.96
N PRO A 190 10.93 11.20 15.66
CA PRO A 190 12.31 10.93 15.25
C PRO A 190 13.25 12.05 15.72
N LYS A 191 14.45 11.66 16.13
CA LYS A 191 15.50 12.62 16.56
C LYS A 191 16.05 13.43 15.39
N ASN A 192 16.19 12.80 14.22
CA ASN A 192 16.66 13.42 12.99
C ASN A 192 15.76 12.95 11.84
N LEU A 193 15.42 13.85 10.93
CA LEU A 193 14.68 13.47 9.71
C LEU A 193 15.65 12.89 8.69
N ILE A 194 15.48 11.62 8.36
CA ILE A 194 16.14 11.01 7.21
C ILE A 194 15.28 11.28 5.98
N THR A 195 15.90 11.77 4.93
CA THR A 195 15.21 11.97 3.64
C THR A 195 15.20 10.64 2.90
N ALA A 196 14.02 10.07 2.69
CA ALA A 196 13.85 8.92 1.82
C ALA A 196 13.51 9.40 0.40
N ASN A 197 14.20 8.85 -0.60
CA ASN A 197 14.03 9.24 -2.01
C ASN A 197 12.74 8.68 -2.64
N ARG A 198 12.03 7.81 -1.93
CA ARG A 198 10.77 7.21 -2.37
C ARG A 198 9.86 6.91 -1.17
N LEU A 199 8.60 6.61 -1.44
CA LEU A 199 7.70 6.06 -0.44
C LEU A 199 8.21 4.70 0.06
N MET A 200 8.49 4.58 1.36
CA MET A 200 9.01 3.36 1.98
C MET A 200 7.84 2.43 2.38
N LEU A 201 7.07 1.99 1.38
CA LEU A 201 5.95 1.04 1.50
C LEU A 201 6.13 -0.06 0.48
N HIS A 202 6.12 -1.30 0.94
CA HIS A 202 6.37 -2.50 0.13
C HIS A 202 5.33 -3.58 0.41
N ALA A 203 4.68 -4.10 -0.63
CA ALA A 203 3.82 -5.27 -0.55
C ALA A 203 4.71 -6.52 -0.41
N TRP A 204 4.43 -7.29 0.65
CA TRP A 204 5.25 -8.43 1.05
C TRP A 204 4.56 -9.76 0.72
#